data_0790421424ba2d1d8a21846cd402e95a
#
_entry.id   0790421424ba2d1d8a21846cd402e95a
#
_cell.length_a   1.000
_cell.length_b   1.000
_cell.length_c   1.000
_cell.angle_alpha   90.00
_cell.angle_beta   90.00
_cell.angle_gamma   90.00
#
_symmetry.space_group_name_H-M   'P 1'
#
loop_
_entity.id
_entity.type
_entity.pdbx_description
1 polymer ?
#
loop_
_entity_poly.entity_id
_entity_poly.type
_entity_poly.pdbx_seq_one_letter_code
_entity_poly.pdbx_strand_id
1 'polypeptide(L)'
;MRVICVDGGASKVAGAIVKKLNRNTFKIEGEIIEERYNEQENFIHNFKPLHLAEQQKKSALTKNEKKQGKAYIKTVISIIEKLMTKDKALISIAMPGIKTTNKKGINIMANGPRIPNLTQNISDHFGKSIEILDLQSDADMCAWGEEYGENGLLRKVNSAYYIGGGTGIADGLKLKNQLCSFEQESKWIAKCWELKLEDGNSLESLISMPGINEEKNSRDKIAKNLALLFFERIQTVFRGWCNTFITERQLSNTHPYLGIIIDRIVIGQRLAEYFNTNSGKIIFNRVRDIFLEQCSAENESLRKNFTTNNINEKIILSKLRESPIIGLGAKAWLKNEK
;
A
#
# COMPACT_ATOMS: atom_id res chain seq x y z
N MET A 1 22.72 13.47 -7.65
CA MET A 1 22.27 12.06 -7.74
C MET A 1 20.83 12.06 -8.25
N ARG A 2 20.53 11.30 -9.29
CA ARG A 2 19.19 11.15 -9.86
C ARG A 2 18.52 9.93 -9.25
N VAL A 3 17.35 10.10 -8.65
CA VAL A 3 16.57 9.02 -8.04
C VAL A 3 15.32 8.80 -8.87
N ILE A 4 15.25 7.66 -9.56
CA ILE A 4 14.10 7.22 -10.35
C ILE A 4 13.30 6.23 -9.51
N CYS A 5 12.02 6.52 -9.33
CA CYS A 5 11.10 5.74 -8.53
C CYS A 5 10.05 5.11 -9.41
N VAL A 6 9.82 3.81 -9.24
CA VAL A 6 8.88 3.04 -10.05
C VAL A 6 7.89 2.31 -9.16
N ASP A 7 6.63 2.67 -9.27
CA ASP A 7 5.50 2.02 -8.59
C ASP A 7 4.84 1.04 -9.57
N GLY A 8 5.08 -0.25 -9.36
CA GLY A 8 4.48 -1.33 -10.15
C GLY A 8 3.18 -1.78 -9.53
N GLY A 9 2.06 -1.21 -9.95
CA GLY A 9 0.73 -1.65 -9.53
C GLY A 9 0.30 -2.97 -10.18
N ALA A 10 -0.95 -3.39 -9.92
CA ALA A 10 -1.49 -4.65 -10.45
C ALA A 10 -1.70 -4.63 -11.98
N SER A 11 -2.02 -3.47 -12.58
CA SER A 11 -2.38 -3.36 -14.01
C SER A 11 -1.49 -2.42 -14.81
N LYS A 12 -0.76 -1.55 -14.15
CA LYS A 12 0.11 -0.55 -14.76
C LYS A 12 1.34 -0.27 -13.88
N VAL A 13 2.33 0.32 -14.49
CA VAL A 13 3.52 0.87 -13.83
C VAL A 13 3.48 2.39 -13.95
N ALA A 14 3.82 3.08 -12.89
CA ALA A 14 4.05 4.52 -12.90
C ALA A 14 5.46 4.82 -12.41
N GLY A 15 6.13 5.77 -13.04
CA GLY A 15 7.48 6.17 -12.61
C GLY A 15 7.70 7.65 -12.71
N ALA A 16 8.54 8.18 -11.82
CA ALA A 16 8.97 9.57 -11.85
C ALA A 16 10.33 9.75 -11.17
N ILE A 17 10.93 10.91 -11.39
CA ILE A 17 12.10 11.35 -10.63
C ILE A 17 11.61 11.99 -9.35
N VAL A 18 12.25 11.64 -8.23
CA VAL A 18 11.96 12.25 -6.94
C VAL A 18 13.17 13.05 -6.47
N LYS A 19 12.93 14.34 -6.18
CA LYS A 19 13.94 15.23 -5.61
C LYS A 19 13.67 15.49 -4.14
N LYS A 20 14.77 15.74 -3.43
CA LYS A 20 14.78 16.22 -2.06
C LYS A 20 14.62 17.74 -2.05
N LEU A 21 13.64 18.23 -1.29
CA LEU A 21 13.45 19.67 -1.06
C LEU A 21 14.22 20.16 0.17
N ASN A 22 14.15 19.38 1.23
CA ASN A 22 14.88 19.58 2.48
C ASN A 22 15.11 18.24 3.19
N ARG A 23 15.62 18.27 4.42
CA ARG A 23 15.98 17.04 5.16
C ARG A 23 14.88 15.95 5.17
N ASN A 24 13.63 16.37 5.28
CA ASN A 24 12.49 15.44 5.49
C ASN A 24 11.33 15.71 4.51
N THR A 25 11.58 16.32 3.35
CA THR A 25 10.51 16.61 2.39
C THR A 25 10.96 16.32 0.98
N PHE A 26 10.14 15.59 0.27
CA PHE A 26 10.42 15.13 -1.08
C PHE A 26 9.23 15.42 -2.00
N LYS A 27 9.51 15.59 -3.26
CA LYS A 27 8.49 15.76 -4.31
C LYS A 27 8.92 15.18 -5.63
N ILE A 28 7.95 14.97 -6.49
CA ILE A 28 8.19 14.58 -7.89
C ILE A 28 8.80 15.77 -8.63
N GLU A 29 9.76 15.47 -9.49
CA GLU A 29 10.37 16.39 -10.44
C GLU A 29 9.99 16.00 -11.86
N GLY A 30 9.37 16.94 -12.58
CA GLY A 30 8.88 16.69 -13.94
C GLY A 30 7.56 15.91 -13.95
N GLU A 31 7.37 15.13 -15.01
CA GLU A 31 6.15 14.38 -15.28
C GLU A 31 6.22 12.97 -14.72
N ILE A 32 5.04 12.39 -14.45
CA ILE A 32 4.87 10.98 -14.14
C ILE A 32 4.64 10.25 -15.45
N ILE A 33 5.43 9.22 -15.70
CA ILE A 33 5.26 8.34 -16.86
C ILE A 33 4.48 7.11 -16.42
N GLU A 34 3.39 6.80 -17.12
CA GLU A 34 2.58 5.61 -16.86
C GLU A 34 2.55 4.72 -18.11
N GLU A 35 2.67 3.41 -17.89
CA GLU A 35 2.51 2.38 -18.92
C GLU A 35 1.70 1.20 -18.39
N ARG A 36 0.98 0.54 -19.29
CA ARG A 36 0.18 -0.63 -18.94
C ARG A 36 0.91 -1.91 -19.37
N TYR A 37 0.83 -2.94 -18.53
CA TYR A 37 1.43 -4.23 -18.87
C TYR A 37 0.81 -4.88 -20.13
N ASN A 38 -0.48 -4.64 -20.37
CA ASN A 38 -1.20 -5.22 -21.51
C ASN A 38 -0.83 -4.61 -22.88
N GLU A 39 -0.04 -3.57 -22.90
CA GLU A 39 0.54 -2.98 -24.12
C GLU A 39 1.80 -3.73 -24.56
N GLN A 40 2.33 -4.62 -23.72
CA GLN A 40 3.51 -5.40 -24.03
C GLN A 40 3.17 -6.65 -24.86
N GLU A 41 3.94 -6.92 -25.91
CA GLU A 41 3.79 -8.08 -26.80
C GLU A 41 3.73 -9.43 -26.08
N ASN A 42 4.46 -9.57 -24.98
CA ASN A 42 4.51 -10.79 -24.19
C ASN A 42 3.36 -10.92 -23.17
N PHE A 43 2.44 -9.95 -23.11
CA PHE A 43 1.34 -9.97 -22.14
C PHE A 43 0.33 -11.07 -22.48
N ILE A 44 -0.16 -11.75 -21.46
CA ILE A 44 -1.19 -12.78 -21.59
C ILE A 44 -2.48 -12.22 -20.98
N HIS A 45 -3.46 -11.83 -21.81
CA HIS A 45 -4.70 -11.19 -21.36
C HIS A 45 -5.52 -12.04 -20.38
N ASN A 46 -5.51 -13.36 -20.54
CA ASN A 46 -6.22 -14.28 -19.67
C ASN A 46 -5.29 -15.01 -18.67
N PHE A 47 -4.20 -14.35 -18.28
CA PHE A 47 -3.28 -14.91 -17.32
C PHE A 47 -3.99 -15.14 -15.98
N LYS A 48 -3.89 -16.37 -15.47
CA LYS A 48 -4.34 -16.73 -14.13
C LYS A 48 -3.12 -17.08 -13.28
N PRO A 49 -2.86 -16.36 -12.18
CA PRO A 49 -1.81 -16.73 -11.26
C PRO A 49 -2.09 -18.09 -10.65
N LEU A 50 -1.07 -18.82 -10.24
CA LEU A 50 -1.23 -20.00 -9.41
C LEU A 50 -1.87 -19.61 -8.07
N HIS A 51 -2.59 -20.54 -7.47
CA HIS A 51 -3.15 -20.33 -6.14
C HIS A 51 -2.04 -20.04 -5.12
N LEU A 52 -2.29 -19.14 -4.15
CA LEU A 52 -1.28 -18.71 -3.17
C LEU A 52 -0.59 -19.89 -2.46
N ALA A 53 -1.36 -20.93 -2.08
CA ALA A 53 -0.82 -22.12 -1.45
C ALA A 53 0.19 -22.90 -2.34
N GLU A 54 -0.01 -22.89 -3.66
CA GLU A 54 0.93 -23.51 -4.61
C GLU A 54 2.18 -22.65 -4.78
N GLN A 55 2.02 -21.32 -4.83
CA GLN A 55 3.15 -20.39 -4.87
C GLN A 55 4.04 -20.51 -3.62
N GLN A 56 3.45 -20.70 -2.44
CA GLN A 56 4.16 -20.90 -1.17
C GLN A 56 5.03 -22.17 -1.16
N LYS A 57 4.62 -23.23 -1.87
CA LYS A 57 5.41 -24.47 -2.02
C LYS A 57 6.67 -24.29 -2.86
N LYS A 58 7.00 -23.07 -3.29
CA LYS A 58 8.19 -22.76 -4.11
C LYS A 58 8.28 -23.59 -5.39
N SER A 59 7.15 -23.93 -5.99
CA SER A 59 7.10 -24.63 -7.28
C SER A 59 7.86 -23.84 -8.36
N ALA A 60 8.41 -24.55 -9.35
CA ALA A 60 9.05 -23.91 -10.50
C ALA A 60 8.06 -22.98 -11.22
N LEU A 61 8.59 -21.89 -11.79
CA LEU A 61 7.77 -20.97 -12.59
C LEU A 61 7.20 -21.67 -13.81
N THR A 62 5.89 -21.55 -14.02
CA THR A 62 5.23 -22.06 -15.22
C THR A 62 5.68 -21.28 -16.47
N LYS A 63 5.45 -21.84 -17.66
CA LYS A 63 5.74 -21.17 -18.93
C LYS A 63 4.97 -19.84 -19.04
N ASN A 64 3.71 -19.81 -18.57
CA ASN A 64 2.88 -18.62 -18.58
C ASN A 64 3.38 -17.55 -17.60
N GLU A 65 3.78 -17.93 -16.39
CA GLU A 65 4.40 -16.98 -15.45
C GLU A 65 5.67 -16.35 -16.00
N LYS A 66 6.54 -17.16 -16.63
CA LYS A 66 7.77 -16.65 -17.28
C LYS A 66 7.43 -15.66 -18.40
N LYS A 67 6.45 -15.95 -19.25
CA LYS A 67 6.02 -15.06 -20.32
C LYS A 67 5.40 -13.78 -19.79
N GLN A 68 4.47 -13.89 -18.83
CA GLN A 68 3.83 -12.74 -18.19
C GLN A 68 4.85 -11.89 -17.42
N GLY A 69 5.80 -12.51 -16.71
CA GLY A 69 6.87 -11.82 -16.01
C GLY A 69 7.77 -10.99 -16.94
N LYS A 70 8.00 -11.46 -18.17
CA LYS A 70 8.73 -10.67 -19.20
C LYS A 70 7.99 -9.38 -19.56
N ALA A 71 6.65 -9.41 -19.67
CA ALA A 71 5.86 -8.21 -19.91
C ALA A 71 6.03 -7.19 -18.78
N TYR A 72 5.97 -7.64 -17.52
CA TYR A 72 6.18 -6.80 -16.35
C TYR A 72 7.59 -6.17 -16.34
N ILE A 73 8.62 -6.97 -16.58
CA ILE A 73 10.01 -6.50 -16.63
C ILE A 73 10.19 -5.46 -17.73
N LYS A 74 9.69 -5.74 -18.95
CA LYS A 74 9.80 -4.80 -20.10
C LYS A 74 9.11 -3.46 -19.81
N THR A 75 7.93 -3.47 -19.17
CA THR A 75 7.23 -2.23 -18.80
C THR A 75 8.04 -1.42 -17.80
N VAL A 76 8.63 -2.06 -16.78
CA VAL A 76 9.50 -1.37 -15.80
C VAL A 76 10.74 -0.79 -16.50
N ILE A 77 11.38 -1.55 -17.40
CA ILE A 77 12.54 -1.10 -18.17
C ILE A 77 12.17 0.13 -19.01
N SER A 78 11.07 0.08 -19.76
CA SER A 78 10.59 1.19 -20.59
C SER A 78 10.39 2.48 -19.79
N ILE A 79 9.78 2.39 -18.61
CA ILE A 79 9.61 3.55 -17.70
C ILE A 79 10.98 4.11 -17.28
N ILE A 80 11.91 3.24 -16.89
CA ILE A 80 13.25 3.68 -16.47
C ILE A 80 13.98 4.33 -17.65
N GLU A 81 13.95 3.76 -18.86
CA GLU A 81 14.56 4.33 -20.07
C GLU A 81 14.07 5.74 -20.35
N LYS A 82 12.75 5.97 -20.26
CA LYS A 82 12.15 7.30 -20.50
C LYS A 82 12.55 8.33 -19.45
N LEU A 83 12.88 7.89 -18.22
CA LEU A 83 13.30 8.76 -17.11
C LEU A 83 14.83 8.90 -17.03
N MET A 84 15.60 8.03 -17.68
CA MET A 84 17.06 8.08 -17.67
C MET A 84 17.60 9.27 -18.47
N THR A 85 18.75 9.74 -18.03
CA THR A 85 19.65 10.62 -18.79
C THR A 85 20.98 9.92 -18.99
N LYS A 86 22.01 10.63 -19.43
CA LYS A 86 23.37 10.09 -19.56
C LYS A 86 24.04 9.80 -18.22
N ASP A 87 23.52 10.38 -17.11
CA ASP A 87 24.08 10.20 -15.79
C ASP A 87 23.62 8.91 -15.12
N LYS A 88 24.46 8.37 -14.23
CA LYS A 88 24.11 7.23 -13.40
C LYS A 88 22.90 7.54 -12.52
N ALA A 89 21.93 6.61 -12.47
CA ALA A 89 20.72 6.74 -11.67
C ALA A 89 20.62 5.68 -10.56
N LEU A 90 20.03 6.10 -9.43
CA LEU A 90 19.58 5.23 -8.37
C LEU A 90 18.12 4.87 -8.59
N ILE A 91 17.81 3.59 -8.69
CA ILE A 91 16.47 3.08 -8.98
C ILE A 91 15.85 2.51 -7.70
N SER A 92 14.66 2.97 -7.37
CA SER A 92 13.85 2.47 -6.26
C SER A 92 12.51 1.96 -6.81
N ILE A 93 12.17 0.68 -6.53
CA ILE A 93 11.01 0.01 -7.12
C ILE A 93 10.12 -0.53 -6.01
N ALA A 94 8.83 -0.22 -6.07
CA ALA A 94 7.78 -0.90 -5.31
C ALA A 94 7.01 -1.86 -6.21
N MET A 95 6.64 -3.00 -5.67
CA MET A 95 5.80 -3.99 -6.34
C MET A 95 4.88 -4.66 -5.32
N PRO A 96 3.68 -5.07 -5.70
CA PRO A 96 2.84 -5.88 -4.84
C PRO A 96 3.43 -7.28 -4.61
N GLY A 97 2.88 -8.00 -3.65
CA GLY A 97 3.27 -9.37 -3.33
C GLY A 97 4.46 -9.50 -2.37
N ILE A 98 4.76 -10.75 -2.02
CA ILE A 98 5.84 -11.11 -1.09
C ILE A 98 7.16 -11.20 -1.85
N LYS A 99 8.16 -10.47 -1.38
CA LYS A 99 9.49 -10.41 -1.98
C LYS A 99 10.28 -11.69 -1.70
N THR A 100 11.28 -11.96 -2.51
CA THR A 100 12.32 -12.95 -2.22
C THR A 100 13.10 -12.54 -0.95
N THR A 101 13.75 -13.49 -0.29
CA THR A 101 14.52 -13.25 0.95
C THR A 101 15.59 -12.17 0.76
N ASN A 102 16.22 -12.10 -0.40
CA ASN A 102 17.21 -11.07 -0.75
C ASN A 102 16.58 -9.77 -1.26
N LYS A 103 15.23 -9.65 -1.28
CA LYS A 103 14.47 -8.50 -1.76
C LYS A 103 14.77 -8.07 -3.20
N LYS A 104 15.23 -9.00 -4.04
CA LYS A 104 15.59 -8.74 -5.45
C LYS A 104 14.51 -9.20 -6.45
N GLY A 105 13.45 -9.83 -5.97
CA GLY A 105 12.35 -10.35 -6.79
C GLY A 105 11.07 -10.55 -6.01
N ILE A 106 10.06 -11.09 -6.70
CA ILE A 106 8.73 -11.38 -6.16
C ILE A 106 8.54 -12.89 -6.13
N ASN A 107 8.31 -13.42 -4.94
CA ASN A 107 8.15 -14.84 -4.69
C ASN A 107 6.69 -15.29 -4.68
N ILE A 108 5.77 -14.41 -4.26
CA ILE A 108 4.33 -14.67 -4.22
C ILE A 108 3.60 -13.41 -4.70
N MET A 109 2.67 -13.56 -5.63
CA MET A 109 1.87 -12.46 -6.14
C MET A 109 0.44 -12.92 -6.45
N ALA A 110 -0.54 -12.37 -5.74
CA ALA A 110 -1.93 -12.79 -5.86
C ALA A 110 -2.53 -12.48 -7.23
N ASN A 111 -2.24 -11.29 -7.79
CA ASN A 111 -2.86 -10.78 -9.00
C ASN A 111 -1.85 -10.60 -10.17
N GLY A 112 -0.79 -11.40 -10.19
CA GLY A 112 0.24 -11.30 -11.23
C GLY A 112 1.22 -12.48 -11.19
N PRO A 113 2.27 -12.45 -12.04
CA PRO A 113 3.27 -13.50 -12.09
C PRO A 113 4.30 -13.35 -10.97
N ARG A 114 4.83 -14.46 -10.49
CA ARG A 114 6.05 -14.47 -9.69
C ARG A 114 7.23 -14.07 -10.58
N ILE A 115 8.10 -13.18 -10.08
CA ILE A 115 9.27 -12.68 -10.81
C ILE A 115 10.47 -12.66 -9.85
N PRO A 116 11.05 -13.83 -9.51
CA PRO A 116 12.10 -13.93 -8.48
C PRO A 116 13.38 -13.19 -8.83
N ASN A 117 13.65 -12.93 -10.11
CA ASN A 117 14.85 -12.27 -10.61
C ASN A 117 14.55 -10.87 -11.21
N LEU A 118 13.54 -10.14 -10.69
CA LEU A 118 13.10 -8.87 -11.27
C LEU A 118 14.25 -7.86 -11.39
N THR A 119 14.93 -7.55 -10.29
CA THR A 119 16.00 -6.54 -10.29
C THR A 119 17.23 -6.99 -11.07
N GLN A 120 17.52 -8.29 -11.11
CA GLN A 120 18.62 -8.83 -11.91
C GLN A 120 18.37 -8.61 -13.40
N ASN A 121 17.18 -8.95 -13.90
CA ASN A 121 16.83 -8.73 -15.31
C ASN A 121 16.91 -7.24 -15.72
N ILE A 122 16.51 -6.34 -14.82
CA ILE A 122 16.62 -4.90 -15.05
C ILE A 122 18.09 -4.47 -15.04
N SER A 123 18.88 -4.94 -14.07
CA SER A 123 20.32 -4.64 -14.01
C SER A 123 21.08 -5.15 -15.23
N ASP A 124 20.75 -6.33 -15.73
CA ASP A 124 21.37 -6.91 -16.94
C ASP A 124 21.13 -6.06 -18.18
N HIS A 125 19.95 -5.40 -18.25
CA HIS A 125 19.60 -4.51 -19.35
C HIS A 125 20.41 -3.19 -19.33
N PHE A 126 20.52 -2.56 -18.16
CA PHE A 126 21.15 -1.24 -18.02
C PHE A 126 22.65 -1.28 -17.69
N GLY A 127 23.15 -2.43 -17.25
CA GLY A 127 24.55 -2.60 -16.82
C GLY A 127 24.92 -1.67 -15.67
N LYS A 128 26.06 -0.98 -15.81
CA LYS A 128 26.61 -0.09 -14.77
C LYS A 128 25.94 1.31 -14.72
N SER A 129 25.01 1.58 -15.62
CA SER A 129 24.33 2.89 -15.70
C SER A 129 23.35 3.13 -14.56
N ILE A 130 22.97 2.07 -13.84
CA ILE A 130 22.03 2.16 -12.73
C ILE A 130 22.53 1.40 -11.50
N GLU A 131 21.99 1.80 -10.35
CA GLU A 131 22.04 1.04 -9.11
C GLU A 131 20.61 0.80 -8.66
N ILE A 132 20.23 -0.47 -8.36
CA ILE A 132 18.86 -0.81 -7.96
C ILE A 132 18.85 -1.15 -6.47
N LEU A 133 18.02 -0.44 -5.71
CA LEU A 133 17.77 -0.71 -4.31
C LEU A 133 16.93 -1.99 -4.12
N ASP A 134 16.83 -2.45 -2.89
CA ASP A 134 15.92 -3.54 -2.52
C ASP A 134 14.48 -3.18 -2.86
N LEU A 135 13.73 -4.15 -3.39
CA LEU A 135 12.30 -3.98 -3.69
C LEU A 135 11.51 -3.62 -2.41
N GLN A 136 10.60 -2.69 -2.57
CA GLN A 136 9.74 -2.20 -1.50
C GLN A 136 8.31 -2.74 -1.64
N SER A 137 7.57 -2.74 -0.52
CA SER A 137 6.12 -2.92 -0.52
C SER A 137 5.46 -1.65 -1.06
N ASP A 138 4.58 -1.77 -2.04
CA ASP A 138 3.75 -0.68 -2.55
C ASP A 138 2.92 -0.03 -1.43
N ALA A 139 2.33 -0.85 -0.57
CA ALA A 139 1.55 -0.40 0.58
C ALA A 139 2.37 0.43 1.58
N ASP A 140 3.55 -0.07 2.00
CA ASP A 140 4.43 0.67 2.91
C ASP A 140 4.84 2.02 2.29
N MET A 141 5.10 2.04 0.96
CA MET A 141 5.52 3.26 0.27
C MET A 141 4.43 4.32 0.21
N CYS A 142 3.16 3.95 0.25
CA CYS A 142 2.07 4.92 0.41
C CYS A 142 2.20 5.70 1.73
N ALA A 143 2.40 5.01 2.85
CA ALA A 143 2.60 5.67 4.14
C ALA A 143 3.90 6.51 4.18
N TRP A 144 4.98 6.03 3.54
CA TRP A 144 6.21 6.80 3.37
C TRP A 144 5.96 8.10 2.58
N GLY A 145 5.17 8.05 1.52
CA GLY A 145 4.80 9.25 0.76
C GLY A 145 3.97 10.23 1.56
N GLU A 146 3.04 9.75 2.37
CA GLU A 146 2.24 10.60 3.27
C GLU A 146 3.06 11.17 4.44
N GLU A 147 4.14 10.52 4.85
CA GLU A 147 5.04 11.05 5.87
C GLU A 147 6.01 12.09 5.30
N TYR A 148 6.58 11.83 4.13
CA TYR A 148 7.70 12.60 3.59
C TYR A 148 7.34 13.48 2.39
N GLY A 149 6.16 13.33 1.79
CA GLY A 149 5.68 14.19 0.73
C GLY A 149 5.38 15.60 1.21
N GLU A 150 5.55 16.59 0.34
CA GLU A 150 5.32 18.01 0.67
C GLU A 150 3.93 18.26 1.28
N ASN A 151 2.91 17.57 0.74
CA ASN A 151 1.51 17.67 1.19
C ASN A 151 1.01 16.41 1.92
N GLY A 152 1.94 15.62 2.44
CA GLY A 152 1.60 14.37 3.11
C GLY A 152 0.92 14.58 4.47
N LEU A 153 -0.05 13.75 4.77
CA LEU A 153 -0.95 13.92 5.91
C LEU A 153 -0.50 13.16 7.18
N LEU A 154 0.56 12.35 7.11
CA LEU A 154 1.14 11.69 8.28
C LEU A 154 2.21 12.51 8.99
N ARG A 155 2.69 13.60 8.39
CA ARG A 155 3.85 14.40 8.85
C ARG A 155 3.74 15.01 10.24
N LYS A 156 2.55 15.34 10.70
CA LYS A 156 2.32 16.13 11.92
C LYS A 156 1.59 15.37 13.01
N VAL A 157 1.58 14.05 12.92
CA VAL A 157 0.93 13.20 13.92
C VAL A 157 1.90 12.13 14.39
N ASN A 158 1.79 11.74 15.66
CA ASN A 158 2.67 10.74 16.25
C ASN A 158 2.30 9.33 15.83
N SER A 159 1.01 9.06 15.69
CA SER A 159 0.50 7.74 15.34
C SER A 159 -0.65 7.86 14.36
N ALA A 160 -0.58 7.13 13.26
CA ALA A 160 -1.59 7.19 12.21
C ALA A 160 -1.72 5.85 11.48
N TYR A 161 -2.92 5.59 10.98
CA TYR A 161 -3.19 4.51 10.05
C TYR A 161 -3.48 5.11 8.67
N TYR A 162 -2.85 4.55 7.65
CA TYR A 162 -3.11 4.86 6.25
C TYR A 162 -3.83 3.68 5.60
N ILE A 163 -4.84 3.99 4.81
CA ILE A 163 -5.49 3.04 3.91
C ILE A 163 -5.56 3.63 2.50
N GLY A 164 -5.01 2.92 1.53
CA GLY A 164 -5.13 3.27 0.11
C GLY A 164 -5.90 2.21 -0.64
N GLY A 165 -6.66 2.62 -1.64
CA GLY A 165 -7.48 1.69 -2.41
C GLY A 165 -7.32 1.86 -3.91
N GLY A 166 -7.23 0.72 -4.58
CA GLY A 166 -7.24 0.56 -6.02
C GLY A 166 -7.86 -0.78 -6.36
N THR A 167 -7.16 -1.63 -7.11
CA THR A 167 -7.55 -3.02 -7.36
C THR A 167 -7.55 -3.84 -6.05
N GLY A 168 -6.62 -3.54 -5.15
CA GLY A 168 -6.54 -4.05 -3.78
C GLY A 168 -6.47 -2.91 -2.77
N ILE A 169 -6.21 -3.25 -1.51
CA ILE A 169 -6.06 -2.32 -0.39
C ILE A 169 -4.60 -2.28 0.07
N ALA A 170 -4.08 -1.08 0.22
CA ALA A 170 -2.77 -0.80 0.79
C ALA A 170 -2.91 -0.31 2.23
N ASP A 171 -2.25 -0.99 3.16
CA ASP A 171 -2.18 -0.62 4.58
C ASP A 171 -0.85 0.07 4.88
N GLY A 172 -0.89 1.14 5.67
CA GLY A 172 0.29 1.81 6.19
C GLY A 172 0.11 2.20 7.65
N LEU A 173 1.17 2.15 8.43
CA LEU A 173 1.11 2.40 9.86
C LEU A 173 2.27 3.29 10.31
N LYS A 174 1.97 4.28 11.13
CA LYS A 174 2.94 5.11 11.86
C LYS A 174 2.62 5.05 13.34
N LEU A 175 3.60 4.68 14.17
CA LEU A 175 3.46 4.62 15.62
C LEU A 175 4.67 5.28 16.29
N LYS A 176 4.44 6.14 17.27
CA LYS A 176 5.50 6.89 17.98
C LYS A 176 6.47 7.61 17.02
N ASN A 177 5.93 8.27 16.00
CA ASN A 177 6.70 8.95 14.95
C ASN A 177 7.55 8.04 14.04
N GLN A 178 7.35 6.72 14.07
CA GLN A 178 8.06 5.77 13.23
C GLN A 178 7.10 5.07 12.29
N LEU A 179 7.48 4.97 11.02
CA LEU A 179 6.75 4.17 10.05
C LEU A 179 7.04 2.68 10.31
N CYS A 180 5.97 1.93 10.53
CA CYS A 180 5.99 0.50 10.82
C CYS A 180 5.66 -0.29 9.54
N SER A 181 6.48 -1.30 9.23
CA SER A 181 6.14 -2.24 8.15
C SER A 181 5.23 -3.34 8.68
N PHE A 182 4.08 -3.55 8.03
CA PHE A 182 3.19 -4.66 8.37
C PHE A 182 3.87 -6.03 8.27
N GLU A 183 4.90 -6.17 7.43
CA GLU A 183 5.67 -7.41 7.32
C GLU A 183 6.51 -7.67 8.57
N GLN A 184 7.12 -6.63 9.13
CA GLN A 184 7.92 -6.73 10.36
C GLN A 184 7.03 -6.91 11.59
N GLU A 185 5.87 -6.26 11.61
CA GLU A 185 4.89 -6.28 12.69
C GLU A 185 3.86 -7.42 12.55
N SER A 186 4.07 -8.34 11.61
CA SER A 186 3.11 -9.39 11.25
C SER A 186 2.71 -10.34 12.40
N LYS A 187 3.45 -10.35 13.51
CA LYS A 187 3.11 -11.17 14.68
C LYS A 187 1.83 -10.73 15.38
N TRP A 188 1.47 -9.46 15.31
CA TRP A 188 0.36 -8.87 16.06
C TRP A 188 -0.64 -8.07 15.22
N ILE A 189 -0.33 -7.77 13.95
CA ILE A 189 -1.23 -7.07 13.05
C ILE A 189 -1.29 -7.79 11.68
N ALA A 190 -2.48 -7.84 11.08
CA ALA A 190 -2.68 -8.41 9.75
C ALA A 190 -2.93 -7.31 8.72
N LYS A 191 -2.46 -7.51 7.47
CA LYS A 191 -2.84 -6.66 6.35
C LYS A 191 -4.32 -6.83 6.01
N CYS A 192 -4.95 -5.83 5.39
CA CYS A 192 -6.36 -5.88 5.05
C CYS A 192 -6.74 -7.12 4.21
N TRP A 193 -5.88 -7.53 3.27
CA TRP A 193 -6.13 -8.70 2.43
C TRP A 193 -6.12 -10.05 3.19
N GLU A 194 -5.54 -10.09 4.41
CA GLU A 194 -5.54 -11.26 5.30
C GLU A 194 -6.82 -11.36 6.13
N LEU A 195 -7.62 -10.28 6.18
CA LEU A 195 -8.81 -10.20 7.01
C LEU A 195 -10.02 -10.76 6.25
N LYS A 196 -10.78 -11.59 6.94
CA LYS A 196 -12.03 -12.20 6.45
C LYS A 196 -13.19 -11.82 7.35
N LEU A 197 -14.34 -11.63 6.73
CA LEU A 197 -15.63 -11.47 7.40
C LEU A 197 -16.07 -12.80 8.03
N GLU A 198 -17.09 -12.77 8.88
CA GLU A 198 -17.68 -13.96 9.51
C GLU A 198 -18.18 -14.99 8.47
N ASP A 199 -18.65 -14.54 7.31
CA ASP A 199 -19.08 -15.39 6.19
C ASP A 199 -17.90 -15.96 5.37
N GLY A 200 -16.64 -15.72 5.80
CA GLY A 200 -15.43 -16.19 5.14
C GLY A 200 -14.98 -15.35 3.93
N ASN A 201 -15.78 -14.36 3.51
CA ASN A 201 -15.41 -13.50 2.39
C ASN A 201 -14.26 -12.57 2.78
N SER A 202 -13.40 -12.24 1.80
CA SER A 202 -12.30 -11.29 2.01
C SER A 202 -12.84 -9.88 2.28
N LEU A 203 -12.35 -9.23 3.34
CA LEU A 203 -12.64 -7.82 3.61
C LEU A 203 -12.17 -6.94 2.45
N GLU A 204 -10.97 -7.18 1.92
CA GLU A 204 -10.43 -6.46 0.77
C GLU A 204 -11.37 -6.54 -0.44
N SER A 205 -11.94 -7.71 -0.73
CA SER A 205 -12.86 -7.89 -1.85
C SER A 205 -14.13 -7.05 -1.73
N LEU A 206 -14.51 -6.64 -0.52
CA LEU A 206 -15.66 -5.78 -0.28
C LEU A 206 -15.33 -4.28 -0.38
N ILE A 207 -14.20 -3.86 0.21
CA ILE A 207 -13.87 -2.43 0.37
C ILE A 207 -12.87 -1.89 -0.65
N SER A 208 -12.32 -2.73 -1.53
CA SER A 208 -11.54 -2.29 -2.70
C SER A 208 -12.44 -1.68 -3.77
N MET A 209 -11.85 -0.96 -4.75
CA MET A 209 -12.63 -0.34 -5.82
C MET A 209 -13.51 -1.32 -6.61
N PRO A 210 -13.04 -2.54 -6.98
CA PRO A 210 -13.93 -3.55 -7.55
C PRO A 210 -15.11 -3.88 -6.64
N GLY A 211 -14.87 -4.11 -5.34
CA GLY A 211 -15.91 -4.46 -4.37
C GLY A 211 -16.94 -3.33 -4.15
N ILE A 212 -16.46 -2.09 -4.08
CA ILE A 212 -17.35 -0.90 -3.94
C ILE A 212 -18.25 -0.73 -5.17
N ASN A 213 -17.78 -1.08 -6.36
CA ASN A 213 -18.53 -0.97 -7.60
C ASN A 213 -19.44 -2.18 -7.88
N GLU A 214 -19.37 -3.25 -7.09
CA GLU A 214 -20.28 -4.39 -7.24
C GLU A 214 -21.69 -4.04 -6.75
N GLU A 215 -22.69 -4.18 -7.61
CA GLU A 215 -24.12 -3.87 -7.32
C GLU A 215 -24.68 -4.64 -6.12
N LYS A 216 -24.18 -5.87 -5.88
CA LYS A 216 -24.60 -6.69 -4.73
C LYS A 216 -24.14 -6.14 -3.37
N ASN A 217 -23.17 -5.23 -3.35
CA ASN A 217 -22.63 -4.66 -2.12
C ASN A 217 -23.39 -3.36 -1.78
N SER A 218 -24.22 -3.40 -0.75
CA SER A 218 -24.91 -2.20 -0.30
C SER A 218 -23.93 -1.16 0.29
N ARG A 219 -24.26 0.11 0.16
CA ARG A 219 -23.49 1.23 0.72
C ARG A 219 -23.30 1.08 2.23
N ASP A 220 -24.34 0.64 2.94
CA ASP A 220 -24.28 0.40 4.39
C ASP A 220 -23.34 -0.75 4.74
N LYS A 221 -23.32 -1.85 3.96
CA LYS A 221 -22.38 -2.96 4.16
C LYS A 221 -20.94 -2.49 4.00
N ILE A 222 -20.65 -1.70 2.97
CA ILE A 222 -19.33 -1.12 2.72
C ILE A 222 -18.93 -0.18 3.87
N ALA A 223 -19.82 0.75 4.24
CA ALA A 223 -19.56 1.72 5.31
C ALA A 223 -19.30 1.03 6.65
N LYS A 224 -20.15 0.05 7.02
CA LYS A 224 -20.00 -0.72 8.26
C LYS A 224 -18.66 -1.45 8.33
N ASN A 225 -18.26 -2.13 7.28
CA ASN A 225 -17.02 -2.93 7.30
C ASN A 225 -15.77 -2.05 7.24
N LEU A 226 -15.82 -0.91 6.56
CA LEU A 226 -14.71 0.04 6.58
C LEU A 226 -14.56 0.73 7.94
N ALA A 227 -15.66 1.12 8.59
CA ALA A 227 -15.65 1.64 9.94
C ALA A 227 -15.12 0.60 10.94
N LEU A 228 -15.54 -0.65 10.79
CA LEU A 228 -15.07 -1.76 11.62
C LEU A 228 -13.58 -2.01 11.43
N LEU A 229 -13.04 -1.89 10.20
CA LEU A 229 -11.61 -1.97 9.95
C LEU A 229 -10.86 -0.85 10.68
N PHE A 230 -11.34 0.39 10.60
CA PHE A 230 -10.70 1.50 11.31
C PHE A 230 -10.70 1.28 12.83
N PHE A 231 -11.84 0.84 13.34
CA PHE A 231 -11.97 0.52 14.76
C PHE A 231 -11.06 -0.63 15.18
N GLU A 232 -10.99 -1.71 14.39
CA GLU A 232 -10.08 -2.84 14.62
C GLU A 232 -8.62 -2.38 14.68
N ARG A 233 -8.17 -1.53 13.74
CA ARG A 233 -6.79 -0.99 13.73
C ARG A 233 -6.46 -0.25 15.02
N ILE A 234 -7.38 0.58 15.50
CA ILE A 234 -7.22 1.32 16.76
C ILE A 234 -7.20 0.37 17.93
N GLN A 235 -8.12 -0.59 18.00
CA GLN A 235 -8.18 -1.57 19.08
C GLN A 235 -6.93 -2.44 19.11
N THR A 236 -6.50 -2.96 17.96
CA THR A 236 -5.29 -3.79 17.87
C THR A 236 -4.07 -3.03 18.39
N VAL A 237 -3.86 -1.77 18.00
CA VAL A 237 -2.75 -0.96 18.51
C VAL A 237 -2.92 -0.63 19.99
N PHE A 238 -4.12 -0.37 20.47
CA PHE A 238 -4.37 0.05 21.84
C PHE A 238 -4.37 -1.11 22.87
N ARG A 239 -4.98 -2.25 22.53
CA ARG A 239 -5.19 -3.38 23.44
C ARG A 239 -4.59 -4.71 22.97
N GLY A 240 -4.13 -4.80 21.75
CA GLY A 240 -3.77 -6.04 21.07
C GLY A 240 -4.93 -6.61 20.24
N TRP A 241 -4.66 -7.72 19.58
CA TRP A 241 -5.61 -8.33 18.65
C TRP A 241 -6.90 -8.78 19.35
N CYS A 242 -8.05 -8.29 18.88
CA CYS A 242 -9.37 -8.52 19.48
C CYS A 242 -10.28 -9.47 18.66
N ASN A 243 -9.76 -10.13 17.64
CA ASN A 243 -10.52 -11.06 16.77
C ASN A 243 -11.77 -10.46 16.10
N THR A 244 -11.75 -9.17 15.81
CA THR A 244 -12.83 -8.48 15.09
C THR A 244 -13.07 -9.05 13.69
N PHE A 245 -12.01 -9.55 13.06
CA PHE A 245 -12.02 -10.26 11.78
C PHE A 245 -11.35 -11.62 11.93
N ILE A 246 -11.67 -12.53 11.00
CA ILE A 246 -11.01 -13.83 10.93
C ILE A 246 -9.70 -13.71 10.17
N THR A 247 -8.64 -14.34 10.65
CA THR A 247 -7.36 -14.50 9.94
C THR A 247 -6.93 -15.96 9.93
N GLU A 248 -6.14 -16.36 8.93
CA GLU A 248 -5.53 -17.69 8.87
C GLU A 248 -4.34 -17.84 9.84
N ARG A 249 -3.79 -16.70 10.29
CA ARG A 249 -2.69 -16.66 11.25
C ARG A 249 -3.19 -16.37 12.64
N GLN A 250 -2.58 -17.00 13.63
CA GLN A 250 -2.78 -16.60 15.02
C GLN A 250 -1.98 -15.31 15.27
N LEU A 251 -2.67 -14.25 15.67
CA LEU A 251 -2.07 -12.97 16.01
C LEU A 251 -1.91 -12.84 17.53
N SER A 252 -0.83 -12.19 17.93
CA SER A 252 -0.56 -11.91 19.33
C SER A 252 -1.43 -10.75 19.83
N ASN A 253 -1.94 -10.86 21.04
CA ASN A 253 -2.59 -9.76 21.74
C ASN A 253 -1.60 -8.89 22.52
N THR A 254 -0.29 -9.17 22.42
CA THR A 254 0.79 -8.38 23.05
C THR A 254 1.76 -7.87 22.00
N HIS A 255 2.18 -6.60 22.12
CA HIS A 255 3.16 -5.95 21.25
C HIS A 255 3.71 -4.65 21.89
N PRO A 256 4.81 -4.06 21.36
CA PRO A 256 5.47 -2.90 21.99
C PRO A 256 4.67 -1.59 22.00
N TYR A 257 3.55 -1.54 21.30
CA TYR A 257 2.76 -0.33 21.10
C TYR A 257 1.44 -0.31 21.89
N LEU A 258 1.23 -1.23 22.84
CA LEU A 258 0.03 -1.24 23.68
C LEU A 258 -0.16 0.10 24.39
N GLY A 259 -1.40 0.55 24.47
CA GLY A 259 -1.79 1.83 25.07
C GLY A 259 -1.67 3.04 24.14
N ILE A 260 -1.14 2.86 22.91
CA ILE A 260 -1.09 3.96 21.93
C ILE A 260 -2.44 4.11 21.24
N ILE A 261 -2.91 5.36 21.17
CA ILE A 261 -4.08 5.72 20.38
C ILE A 261 -3.60 6.25 19.01
N ILE A 262 -4.20 5.75 17.95
CA ILE A 262 -4.00 6.29 16.60
C ILE A 262 -4.67 7.67 16.53
N ASP A 263 -3.90 8.71 16.22
CA ASP A 263 -4.37 10.09 16.18
C ASP A 263 -5.16 10.41 14.92
N ARG A 264 -4.82 9.74 13.81
CA ARG A 264 -5.38 10.04 12.49
C ARG A 264 -5.48 8.80 11.62
N ILE A 265 -6.54 8.74 10.82
CA ILE A 265 -6.73 7.79 9.72
C ILE A 265 -6.70 8.57 8.42
N VAL A 266 -5.81 8.21 7.51
CA VAL A 266 -5.66 8.82 6.19
C VAL A 266 -6.12 7.84 5.13
N ILE A 267 -7.07 8.25 4.32
CA ILE A 267 -7.54 7.48 3.17
C ILE A 267 -6.91 8.09 1.92
N GLY A 268 -6.27 7.26 1.10
CA GLY A 268 -5.53 7.71 -0.09
C GLY A 268 -5.93 7.03 -1.38
N GLN A 269 -5.25 7.41 -2.44
CA GLN A 269 -5.37 6.86 -3.79
C GLN A 269 -6.80 6.90 -4.35
N ARG A 270 -7.21 5.90 -5.14
CA ARG A 270 -8.56 5.86 -5.77
C ARG A 270 -9.69 5.83 -4.76
N LEU A 271 -9.45 5.27 -3.58
CA LEU A 271 -10.45 5.24 -2.51
C LEU A 271 -10.77 6.68 -2.05
N ALA A 272 -9.76 7.53 -1.89
CA ALA A 272 -9.94 8.93 -1.55
C ALA A 272 -10.65 9.70 -2.70
N GLU A 273 -10.27 9.45 -3.94
CA GLU A 273 -10.94 10.03 -5.11
C GLU A 273 -12.43 9.67 -5.14
N TYR A 274 -12.75 8.40 -4.93
CA TYR A 274 -14.13 7.92 -4.88
C TYR A 274 -14.93 8.60 -3.76
N PHE A 275 -14.38 8.68 -2.55
CA PHE A 275 -15.06 9.33 -1.42
C PHE A 275 -15.23 10.85 -1.57
N ASN A 276 -14.53 11.47 -2.50
CA ASN A 276 -14.76 12.85 -2.90
C ASN A 276 -15.93 13.03 -3.90
N THR A 277 -16.42 11.96 -4.52
CA THR A 277 -17.60 12.01 -5.39
C THR A 277 -18.89 12.16 -4.57
N ASN A 278 -19.98 12.60 -5.20
CA ASN A 278 -21.28 12.71 -4.51
C ASN A 278 -21.77 11.38 -3.91
N SER A 279 -21.62 10.28 -4.66
CA SER A 279 -21.98 8.94 -4.17
C SER A 279 -21.06 8.45 -3.06
N GLY A 280 -19.76 8.69 -3.20
CA GLY A 280 -18.76 8.26 -2.22
C GLY A 280 -18.85 9.03 -0.90
N LYS A 281 -19.18 10.32 -0.93
CA LYS A 281 -19.39 11.14 0.28
C LYS A 281 -20.45 10.57 1.20
N ILE A 282 -21.52 10.00 0.65
CA ILE A 282 -22.59 9.37 1.44
C ILE A 282 -22.02 8.21 2.25
N ILE A 283 -21.26 7.33 1.59
CA ILE A 283 -20.60 6.20 2.26
C ILE A 283 -19.59 6.71 3.30
N PHE A 284 -18.77 7.69 2.93
CA PHE A 284 -17.73 8.22 3.81
C PHE A 284 -18.27 8.87 5.08
N ASN A 285 -19.35 9.63 4.98
CA ASN A 285 -20.03 10.18 6.15
C ASN A 285 -20.56 9.05 7.05
N ARG A 286 -21.21 8.05 6.44
CA ARG A 286 -21.72 6.89 7.20
C ARG A 286 -20.60 6.10 7.89
N VAL A 287 -19.41 5.98 7.26
CA VAL A 287 -18.21 5.40 7.91
C VAL A 287 -17.84 6.14 9.18
N ARG A 288 -17.83 7.48 9.14
CA ARG A 288 -17.51 8.31 10.30
C ARG A 288 -18.52 8.17 11.43
N ASP A 289 -19.81 8.15 11.09
CA ASP A 289 -20.90 7.99 12.07
C ASP A 289 -20.79 6.65 12.80
N ILE A 290 -20.68 5.53 12.04
CA ILE A 290 -20.54 4.19 12.62
C ILE A 290 -19.28 4.07 13.46
N PHE A 291 -18.17 4.64 12.98
CA PHE A 291 -16.90 4.62 13.70
C PHE A 291 -16.99 5.36 15.05
N LEU A 292 -17.66 6.51 15.09
CA LEU A 292 -17.91 7.26 16.32
C LEU A 292 -18.81 6.49 17.30
N GLU A 293 -19.86 5.84 16.80
CA GLU A 293 -20.70 4.95 17.60
C GLU A 293 -19.87 3.85 18.29
N GLN A 294 -18.99 3.19 17.53
CA GLN A 294 -18.09 2.15 18.03
C GLN A 294 -17.11 2.69 19.09
N CYS A 295 -16.46 3.83 18.83
CA CYS A 295 -15.54 4.46 19.78
C CYS A 295 -16.25 4.87 21.07
N SER A 296 -17.49 5.34 20.98
CA SER A 296 -18.28 5.80 22.13
C SER A 296 -18.73 4.66 23.03
N ALA A 297 -18.97 3.48 22.45
CA ALA A 297 -19.42 2.30 23.20
C ALA A 297 -18.29 1.59 23.99
N GLU A 298 -17.02 1.79 23.60
CA GLU A 298 -15.91 0.96 24.08
C GLU A 298 -15.20 1.51 25.32
N ASN A 299 -14.54 2.62 25.24
CA ASN A 299 -13.86 3.17 26.40
C ASN A 299 -13.71 4.69 26.37
N GLU A 300 -13.45 5.25 27.57
CA GLU A 300 -13.35 6.68 27.76
C GLU A 300 -12.23 7.34 26.94
N SER A 301 -11.08 6.68 26.81
CA SER A 301 -9.94 7.21 26.06
C SER A 301 -10.25 7.35 24.56
N LEU A 302 -10.88 6.34 23.96
CA LEU A 302 -11.30 6.41 22.54
C LEU A 302 -12.42 7.42 22.35
N ARG A 303 -13.41 7.45 23.25
CA ARG A 303 -14.50 8.42 23.22
C ARG A 303 -14.00 9.86 23.33
N LYS A 304 -12.97 10.14 24.12
CA LYS A 304 -12.36 11.47 24.23
C LYS A 304 -11.53 11.84 23.01
N ASN A 305 -10.86 10.86 22.39
CA ASN A 305 -9.99 11.11 21.23
C ASN A 305 -10.77 11.30 19.92
N PHE A 306 -11.90 10.60 19.75
CA PHE A 306 -12.74 10.67 18.57
C PHE A 306 -14.12 11.20 18.94
N THR A 307 -14.42 12.42 18.52
CA THR A 307 -15.66 13.12 18.81
C THR A 307 -16.30 13.67 17.54
N THR A 308 -17.57 14.00 17.58
CA THR A 308 -18.27 14.66 16.45
C THR A 308 -17.59 15.95 16.03
N ASN A 309 -16.96 16.68 16.97
CA ASN A 309 -16.29 17.94 16.68
C ASN A 309 -14.98 17.79 15.93
N ASN A 310 -14.27 16.65 16.10
CA ASN A 310 -12.93 16.48 15.52
C ASN A 310 -12.83 15.35 14.47
N ILE A 311 -13.87 14.55 14.27
CA ILE A 311 -13.81 13.37 13.37
C ILE A 311 -13.40 13.74 11.94
N ASN A 312 -13.77 14.93 11.46
CA ASN A 312 -13.43 15.42 10.13
C ASN A 312 -11.93 15.72 9.98
N GLU A 313 -11.20 15.94 11.08
CA GLU A 313 -9.77 16.15 11.13
C GLU A 313 -9.01 14.85 11.42
N LYS A 314 -9.72 13.87 11.99
CA LYS A 314 -9.17 12.57 12.40
C LYS A 314 -9.26 11.52 11.29
N ILE A 315 -10.33 11.51 10.49
CA ILE A 315 -10.48 10.63 9.32
C ILE A 315 -10.56 11.52 8.07
N ILE A 316 -9.47 11.55 7.31
CA ILE A 316 -9.26 12.52 6.23
C ILE A 316 -8.90 11.85 4.91
N LEU A 317 -9.23 12.52 3.82
CA LEU A 317 -8.90 12.08 2.47
C LEU A 317 -7.61 12.75 1.99
N SER A 318 -6.64 11.96 1.58
CA SER A 318 -5.42 12.46 0.95
C SER A 318 -5.67 12.85 -0.50
N LYS A 319 -4.99 13.92 -0.93
CA LYS A 319 -4.90 14.32 -2.33
C LYS A 319 -3.60 13.82 -2.99
N LEU A 320 -2.74 13.15 -2.23
CA LEU A 320 -1.43 12.71 -2.68
C LEU A 320 -1.54 11.34 -3.35
N ARG A 321 -1.94 11.34 -4.63
CA ARG A 321 -2.11 10.10 -5.39
C ARG A 321 -0.80 9.38 -5.63
N GLU A 322 0.26 10.13 -5.79
CA GLU A 322 1.61 9.66 -6.11
C GLU A 322 2.42 9.29 -4.86
N SER A 323 1.74 9.11 -3.74
CA SER A 323 2.38 8.77 -2.46
C SER A 323 3.36 7.59 -2.56
N PRO A 324 3.11 6.46 -3.29
CA PRO A 324 4.09 5.38 -3.40
C PRO A 324 5.40 5.83 -4.05
N ILE A 325 5.32 6.63 -5.11
CA ILE A 325 6.52 7.14 -5.83
C ILE A 325 7.33 8.06 -4.93
N ILE A 326 6.67 8.99 -4.24
CA ILE A 326 7.33 9.91 -3.30
C ILE A 326 7.95 9.13 -2.14
N GLY A 327 7.25 8.12 -1.62
CA GLY A 327 7.74 7.24 -0.55
C GLY A 327 9.00 6.48 -0.95
N LEU A 328 9.04 5.94 -2.17
CA LEU A 328 10.23 5.30 -2.75
C LEU A 328 11.41 6.26 -2.79
N GLY A 329 11.20 7.49 -3.27
CA GLY A 329 12.21 8.52 -3.34
C GLY A 329 12.72 8.92 -1.96
N ALA A 330 11.82 9.18 -1.03
CA ALA A 330 12.18 9.52 0.35
C ALA A 330 13.07 8.43 0.97
N LYS A 331 12.67 7.17 0.84
CA LYS A 331 13.43 6.04 1.37
C LYS A 331 14.80 5.89 0.70
N ALA A 332 14.88 6.10 -0.61
CA ALA A 332 16.14 6.06 -1.36
C ALA A 332 17.11 7.15 -0.93
N TRP A 333 16.63 8.39 -0.82
CA TRP A 333 17.44 9.52 -0.36
C TRP A 333 17.95 9.34 1.07
N LEU A 334 17.05 8.97 2.00
CA LEU A 334 17.40 8.81 3.42
C LEU A 334 18.33 7.63 3.69
N LYS A 335 18.32 6.58 2.84
CA LYS A 335 19.26 5.45 2.94
C LYS A 335 20.67 5.84 2.49
N ASN A 336 20.81 6.70 1.49
CA ASN A 336 22.10 7.09 0.94
C ASN A 336 22.82 8.20 1.72
N GLU A 337 22.16 8.79 2.72
CA GLU A 337 22.76 9.81 3.60
C GLU A 337 23.33 9.22 4.90
N LYS A 338 23.17 7.91 5.10
CA LYS A 338 23.77 7.14 6.21
C LYS A 338 25.04 6.46 5.75
#